data_953f0fabeda600179c1ee9374ce9722d
#
_entry.id   953f0fabeda600179c1ee9374ce9722d
#
_cell.length_a   1.000
_cell.length_b   1.000
_cell.length_c   1.000
_cell.angle_alpha   90.00
_cell.angle_beta   90.00
_cell.angle_gamma   90.00
#
_symmetry.space_group_name_H-M   'P 1'
#
loop_
_entity.id
_entity.type
_entity.pdbx_description
1 polymer ?
#
loop_
_entity_poly.entity_id
_entity_poly.type
_entity_poly.pdbx_seq_one_letter_code
_entity_poly.pdbx_strand_id
1 'polypeptide(L)'
;MAGRALAVSNGEELTRLVVALAHQLGLEAKEQVKVARRIWGAERRIDVVLIHPASRKTLGLECKFQSVGGSAEEKIPATIKDIEAWPIPGLVVFAGPGFSDNMRGFLISTGKAVEFEELRPWLCLYFGLALD
;
A
#
# COMPACT_ATOMS: atom_id res chain seq x y z
N MET A 1 -18.06 4.56 1.09
CA MET A 1 -19.19 3.70 0.71
C MET A 1 -19.13 2.38 1.45
N ALA A 2 -20.22 2.04 2.11
CA ALA A 2 -20.26 0.80 2.90
C ALA A 2 -20.00 -0.45 2.04
N GLY A 3 -20.54 -0.49 0.82
CA GLY A 3 -20.34 -1.64 -0.06
C GLY A 3 -18.89 -1.87 -0.45
N ARG A 4 -18.12 -0.79 -0.59
CA ARG A 4 -16.70 -0.92 -0.93
C ARG A 4 -15.92 -1.54 0.21
N ALA A 5 -16.18 -1.13 1.44
CA ALA A 5 -15.49 -1.69 2.60
C ALA A 5 -15.77 -3.19 2.74
N LEU A 6 -16.98 -3.62 2.41
CA LEU A 6 -17.36 -5.02 2.47
C LEU A 6 -16.76 -5.86 1.35
N ALA A 7 -16.32 -5.24 0.26
CA ALA A 7 -15.74 -5.96 -0.86
C ALA A 7 -14.31 -6.44 -0.59
N VAL A 8 -13.62 -5.82 0.36
CA VAL A 8 -12.25 -6.21 0.69
C VAL A 8 -12.30 -7.30 1.76
N SER A 9 -11.91 -8.50 1.39
CA SER A 9 -11.99 -9.66 2.29
C SER A 9 -10.64 -10.31 2.60
N ASN A 10 -9.59 -9.99 1.84
CA ASN A 10 -8.25 -10.55 2.08
C ASN A 10 -7.20 -9.71 1.37
N GLY A 11 -5.94 -10.09 1.56
CA GLY A 11 -4.82 -9.34 0.99
C GLY A 11 -4.77 -9.35 -0.53
N GLU A 12 -5.12 -10.46 -1.15
CA GLU A 12 -5.17 -10.55 -2.62
C GLU A 12 -6.23 -9.64 -3.19
N GLU A 13 -7.39 -9.61 -2.54
CA GLU A 13 -8.49 -8.73 -2.93
C GLU A 13 -8.07 -7.28 -2.81
N LEU A 14 -7.40 -6.92 -1.71
CA LEU A 14 -6.91 -5.56 -1.52
C LEU A 14 -5.94 -5.18 -2.64
N THR A 15 -4.99 -6.06 -2.97
CA THR A 15 -4.03 -5.79 -4.03
C THR A 15 -4.73 -5.58 -5.36
N ARG A 16 -5.74 -6.40 -5.67
CA ARG A 16 -6.52 -6.25 -6.90
C ARG A 16 -7.24 -4.91 -6.98
N LEU A 17 -7.83 -4.48 -5.88
CA LEU A 17 -8.53 -3.20 -5.83
C LEU A 17 -7.57 -2.03 -5.98
N VAL A 18 -6.38 -2.15 -5.40
CA VAL A 18 -5.33 -1.12 -5.55
C VAL A 18 -4.92 -1.00 -7.01
N VAL A 19 -4.66 -2.13 -7.68
CA VAL A 19 -4.29 -2.12 -9.10
C VAL A 19 -5.40 -1.54 -9.96
N ALA A 20 -6.65 -1.91 -9.68
CA ALA A 20 -7.79 -1.38 -10.43
C ALA A 20 -7.91 0.14 -10.25
N LEU A 21 -7.73 0.64 -9.04
CA LEU A 21 -7.73 2.08 -8.77
C LEU A 21 -6.62 2.79 -9.55
N ALA A 22 -5.42 2.21 -9.54
CA ALA A 22 -4.29 2.79 -10.27
C ALA A 22 -4.60 2.92 -11.76
N HIS A 23 -5.17 1.88 -12.36
CA HIS A 23 -5.56 1.93 -13.77
C HIS A 23 -6.62 2.99 -14.05
N GLN A 24 -7.59 3.14 -13.13
CA GLN A 24 -8.60 4.20 -13.26
C GLN A 24 -7.96 5.59 -13.24
N LEU A 25 -6.86 5.75 -12.54
CA LEU A 25 -6.14 7.02 -12.45
C LEU A 25 -5.13 7.22 -13.58
N GLY A 26 -5.03 6.28 -14.50
CA GLY A 26 -4.10 6.37 -15.62
C GLY A 26 -2.68 6.00 -15.28
N LEU A 27 -2.46 5.30 -14.17
CA LEU A 27 -1.15 4.84 -13.77
C LEU A 27 -0.87 3.43 -14.29
N GLU A 28 0.40 3.13 -14.53
CA GLU A 28 0.83 1.76 -14.76
C GLU A 28 1.04 1.09 -13.41
N ALA A 29 0.73 -0.20 -13.33
CA ALA A 29 0.94 -0.99 -12.11
C ALA A 29 1.69 -2.26 -12.45
N LYS A 30 2.72 -2.56 -11.69
CA LYS A 30 3.48 -3.80 -11.79
C LYS A 30 3.45 -4.50 -10.46
N GLU A 31 3.17 -5.81 -10.46
CA GLU A 31 3.03 -6.57 -9.22
C GLU A 31 4.24 -7.42 -8.94
N GLN A 32 4.51 -7.65 -7.66
CA GLN A 32 5.57 -8.53 -7.18
C GLN A 32 6.93 -8.21 -7.79
N VAL A 33 7.32 -6.95 -7.70
CA VAL A 33 8.58 -6.47 -8.28
C VAL A 33 9.73 -6.78 -7.34
N LYS A 34 10.72 -7.51 -7.84
CA LYS A 34 11.94 -7.82 -7.07
C LYS A 34 12.86 -6.60 -7.10
N VAL A 35 13.32 -6.17 -5.94
CA VAL A 35 14.17 -4.96 -5.87
C VAL A 35 15.53 -5.23 -5.23
N ALA A 36 15.65 -6.27 -4.39
CA ALA A 36 16.91 -6.57 -3.72
C ALA A 36 16.79 -7.88 -3.00
N ARG A 37 17.90 -8.33 -2.41
CA ARG A 37 17.90 -9.46 -1.50
C ARG A 37 18.17 -8.93 -0.09
N ARG A 38 17.53 -9.56 0.89
CA ARG A 38 17.84 -9.30 2.29
C ARG A 38 19.17 -9.95 2.64
N ILE A 39 19.73 -9.57 3.78
CA ILE A 39 21.01 -10.09 4.26
C ILE A 39 21.07 -11.62 4.21
N TRP A 40 19.98 -12.29 4.52
CA TRP A 40 19.94 -13.75 4.56
C TRP A 40 19.60 -14.41 3.21
N GLY A 41 19.68 -13.66 2.13
CA GLY A 41 19.41 -14.19 0.80
C GLY A 41 17.95 -14.22 0.39
N ALA A 42 17.04 -13.85 1.28
CA ALA A 42 15.61 -13.77 0.94
C ALA A 42 15.38 -12.60 -0.03
N GLU A 43 14.55 -12.83 -1.04
CA GLU A 43 14.20 -11.78 -1.99
C GLU A 43 13.35 -10.70 -1.33
N ARG A 44 13.63 -9.45 -1.65
CA ARG A 44 12.77 -8.33 -1.28
C ARG A 44 11.87 -8.02 -2.46
N ARG A 45 10.57 -8.10 -2.25
CA ARG A 45 9.58 -7.82 -3.29
C ARG A 45 8.68 -6.71 -2.85
N ILE A 46 8.26 -5.90 -3.81
CA ILE A 46 7.24 -4.87 -3.59
C ILE A 46 5.95 -5.40 -4.17
N ASP A 47 4.87 -5.37 -3.38
CA ASP A 47 3.57 -5.91 -3.84
C ASP A 47 3.10 -5.25 -5.12
N VAL A 48 3.14 -3.92 -5.17
CA VAL A 48 2.70 -3.16 -6.36
C VAL A 48 3.63 -1.97 -6.54
N VAL A 49 4.11 -1.76 -7.75
CA VAL A 49 4.84 -0.54 -8.11
C VAL A 49 3.98 0.24 -9.10
N LEU A 50 3.65 1.48 -8.74
CA LEU A 50 2.89 2.38 -9.58
C LEU A 50 3.84 3.33 -10.31
N ILE A 51 3.56 3.57 -11.59
CA ILE A 51 4.37 4.44 -12.42
C ILE A 51 3.46 5.41 -13.18
N HIS A 52 3.76 6.70 -13.09
CA HIS A 52 3.07 7.70 -13.89
C HIS A 52 3.71 7.70 -15.28
N PRO A 53 2.97 7.38 -16.36
CA PRO A 53 3.59 7.20 -17.68
C PRO A 53 4.31 8.42 -18.21
N ALA A 54 3.79 9.61 -17.95
CA ALA A 54 4.38 10.85 -18.48
C ALA A 54 5.61 11.29 -17.69
N SER A 55 5.48 11.39 -16.37
CA SER A 55 6.58 11.90 -15.52
C SER A 55 7.58 10.83 -15.13
N ARG A 56 7.21 9.55 -15.24
CA ARG A 56 7.97 8.40 -14.78
C ARG A 56 8.14 8.36 -13.27
N LYS A 57 7.40 9.19 -12.54
CA LYS A 57 7.38 9.15 -11.07
C LYS A 57 6.86 7.80 -10.61
N THR A 58 7.50 7.22 -9.59
CA THR A 58 7.17 5.86 -9.11
C THR A 58 6.84 5.87 -7.64
N LEU A 59 6.06 4.86 -7.23
CA LEU A 59 5.69 4.64 -5.84
C LEU A 59 5.51 3.15 -5.61
N GLY A 60 6.16 2.61 -4.58
CA GLY A 60 5.96 1.22 -4.19
C GLY A 60 4.88 1.12 -3.12
N LEU A 61 4.03 0.12 -3.24
CA LEU A 61 2.95 -0.11 -2.27
C LEU A 61 3.08 -1.49 -1.67
N GLU A 62 2.89 -1.55 -0.36
CA GLU A 62 2.77 -2.80 0.37
C GLU A 62 1.34 -2.87 0.88
N CYS A 63 0.64 -3.96 0.55
CA CYS A 63 -0.78 -4.09 0.88
C CYS A 63 -0.96 -5.00 2.09
N LYS A 64 -1.62 -4.53 3.14
CA LYS A 64 -1.84 -5.28 4.37
C LYS A 64 -3.33 -5.31 4.71
N PHE A 65 -3.88 -6.51 4.82
CA PHE A 65 -5.26 -6.69 5.23
C PHE A 65 -5.30 -7.47 6.53
N GLN A 66 -6.18 -7.08 7.45
CA GLN A 66 -6.39 -7.81 8.69
C GLN A 66 -7.87 -7.83 9.02
N SER A 67 -8.45 -9.04 9.05
CA SER A 67 -9.89 -9.21 9.32
C SER A 67 -10.21 -9.19 10.80
N VAL A 68 -9.30 -9.71 11.63
CA VAL A 68 -9.45 -9.74 13.09
C VAL A 68 -8.15 -9.28 13.74
N GLY A 69 -8.22 -8.84 14.97
CA GLY A 69 -7.04 -8.43 15.71
C GLY A 69 -6.05 -9.57 15.83
N GLY A 70 -4.77 -9.26 15.94
CA GLY A 70 -3.77 -10.30 16.15
C GLY A 70 -2.39 -9.96 15.62
N SER A 71 -1.63 -11.00 15.28
CA SER A 71 -0.20 -10.92 15.02
C SER A 71 0.21 -10.09 13.79
N ALA A 72 -0.71 -9.81 12.87
CA ALA A 72 -0.35 -8.99 11.71
C ALA A 72 0.09 -7.59 12.14
N GLU A 73 -0.53 -7.03 13.17
CA GLU A 73 -0.16 -5.71 13.68
C GLU A 73 1.30 -5.67 14.18
N GLU A 74 1.78 -6.76 14.74
CA GLU A 74 3.12 -6.83 15.29
C GLU A 74 4.19 -6.70 14.21
N LYS A 75 3.84 -7.03 12.97
CA LYS A 75 4.78 -7.00 11.85
C LYS A 75 4.83 -5.65 11.14
N ILE A 76 3.89 -4.75 11.42
CA ILE A 76 3.81 -3.48 10.73
C ILE A 76 5.05 -2.60 10.91
N PRO A 77 5.61 -2.45 12.12
CA PRO A 77 6.83 -1.64 12.27
C PRO A 77 7.99 -2.15 11.41
N ALA A 78 8.13 -3.48 11.28
CA ALA A 78 9.16 -4.05 10.42
C ALA A 78 8.87 -3.75 8.95
N THR A 79 7.59 -3.75 8.54
CA THR A 79 7.19 -3.39 7.19
C THR A 79 7.56 -1.94 6.87
N ILE A 80 7.31 -1.03 7.80
CA ILE A 80 7.68 0.38 7.61
C ILE A 80 9.19 0.52 7.43
N LYS A 81 9.99 -0.19 8.23
CA LYS A 81 11.44 -0.19 8.09
C LYS A 81 11.89 -0.72 6.73
N ASP A 82 11.23 -1.78 6.28
CA ASP A 82 11.54 -2.40 4.99
C ASP A 82 11.32 -1.41 3.84
N ILE A 83 10.22 -0.68 3.92
CA ILE A 83 9.87 0.35 2.93
C ILE A 83 10.94 1.42 2.85
N GLU A 84 11.50 1.82 3.98
CA GLU A 84 12.55 2.83 4.01
C GLU A 84 13.82 2.40 3.28
N ALA A 85 14.03 1.10 3.15
CA ALA A 85 15.19 0.56 2.44
C ALA A 85 14.95 0.36 0.94
N TRP A 86 13.75 0.63 0.44
CA TRP A 86 13.48 0.50 -0.99
C TRP A 86 14.18 1.60 -1.79
N PRO A 87 14.54 1.33 -3.05
CA PRO A 87 15.15 2.35 -3.92
C PRO A 87 14.15 3.40 -4.43
N ILE A 88 12.86 3.22 -4.15
CA ILE A 88 11.80 4.15 -4.53
C ILE A 88 10.97 4.49 -3.30
N PRO A 89 10.26 5.62 -3.30
CA PRO A 89 9.34 5.92 -2.20
C PRO A 89 8.32 4.80 -1.99
N GLY A 90 7.97 4.54 -0.75
CA GLY A 90 7.05 3.46 -0.42
C GLY A 90 5.92 3.89 0.50
N LEU A 91 4.83 3.14 0.45
CA LEU A 91 3.63 3.41 1.21
C LEU A 91 2.97 2.08 1.58
N VAL A 92 2.49 1.97 2.82
CA VAL A 92 1.66 0.84 3.23
C VAL A 92 0.20 1.22 2.99
N VAL A 93 -0.51 0.38 2.25
CA VAL A 93 -1.96 0.48 2.09
C VAL A 93 -2.58 -0.58 2.97
N PHE A 94 -3.38 -0.17 3.93
CA PHE A 94 -3.97 -1.13 4.85
C PHE A 94 -5.49 -1.06 4.82
N ALA A 95 -6.12 -2.19 5.13
CA ALA A 95 -7.57 -2.31 5.14
C ALA A 95 -7.99 -3.43 6.09
N GLY A 96 -9.25 -3.39 6.49
CA GLY A 96 -9.85 -4.43 7.30
C GLY A 96 -10.16 -3.96 8.71
N PRO A 97 -11.18 -4.58 9.32
CA PRO A 97 -11.64 -4.19 10.66
C PRO A 97 -10.72 -4.65 11.79
N GLY A 98 -9.73 -5.49 11.48
CA GLY A 98 -8.83 -6.05 12.50
C GLY A 98 -7.75 -5.11 13.00
N PHE A 99 -7.53 -3.98 12.35
CA PHE A 99 -6.56 -3.00 12.85
C PHE A 99 -7.16 -2.22 14.02
N SER A 100 -6.45 -2.20 15.15
CA SER A 100 -6.88 -1.43 16.31
C SER A 100 -6.77 0.07 16.03
N ASP A 101 -7.52 0.88 16.80
CA ASP A 101 -7.42 2.33 16.69
C ASP A 101 -6.02 2.83 16.98
N ASN A 102 -5.35 2.22 17.95
CA ASN A 102 -3.97 2.57 18.28
C ASN A 102 -3.02 2.30 17.11
N MET A 103 -3.18 1.15 16.45
CA MET A 103 -2.35 0.82 15.30
C MET A 103 -2.65 1.74 14.12
N ARG A 104 -3.94 2.05 13.87
CA ARG A 104 -4.30 3.00 12.81
C ARG A 104 -3.64 4.36 13.06
N GLY A 105 -3.72 4.87 14.29
CA GLY A 105 -3.08 6.12 14.64
C GLY A 105 -1.57 6.09 14.46
N PHE A 106 -0.93 4.99 14.86
CA PHE A 106 0.50 4.82 14.66
C PHE A 106 0.86 4.86 13.17
N LEU A 107 0.15 4.08 12.36
CA LEU A 107 0.42 3.99 10.92
C LEU A 107 0.27 5.36 10.25
N ILE A 108 -0.81 6.06 10.54
CA ILE A 108 -1.06 7.38 9.97
C ILE A 108 0.04 8.36 10.39
N SER A 109 0.50 8.28 11.64
CA SER A 109 1.52 9.19 12.15
C SER A 109 2.89 9.01 11.48
N THR A 110 3.15 7.86 10.88
CA THR A 110 4.43 7.63 10.18
C THR A 110 4.53 8.42 8.89
N GLY A 111 3.40 8.85 8.32
CA GLY A 111 3.36 9.45 6.99
C GLY A 111 3.63 8.46 5.88
N LYS A 112 3.75 7.17 6.20
CA LYS A 112 4.08 6.11 5.24
C LYS A 112 2.99 5.06 5.13
N ALA A 113 1.79 5.36 5.60
CA ALA A 113 0.67 4.43 5.55
C ALA A 113 -0.63 5.17 5.33
N VAL A 114 -1.54 4.54 4.61
CA VAL A 114 -2.86 5.09 4.31
C VAL A 114 -3.89 3.96 4.30
N GLU A 115 -5.09 4.24 4.78
CA GLU A 115 -6.20 3.31 4.63
C GLU A 115 -6.65 3.27 3.17
N PHE A 116 -7.10 2.11 2.73
CA PHE A 116 -7.49 1.95 1.32
C PHE A 116 -8.53 2.99 0.90
N GLU A 117 -9.49 3.31 1.76
CA GLU A 117 -10.55 4.27 1.45
C GLU A 117 -10.02 5.67 1.16
N GLU A 118 -8.82 5.99 1.64
CA GLU A 118 -8.18 7.29 1.43
C GLU A 118 -7.09 7.24 0.35
N LEU A 119 -6.90 6.09 -0.28
CA LEU A 119 -5.80 5.92 -1.23
C LEU A 119 -5.97 6.79 -2.47
N ARG A 120 -7.20 6.92 -2.99
CA ARG A 120 -7.42 7.69 -4.21
C ARG A 120 -6.94 9.14 -4.09
N PRO A 121 -7.39 9.92 -3.10
CA PRO A 121 -6.88 11.29 -2.98
C PRO A 121 -5.39 11.34 -2.67
N TRP A 122 -4.87 10.38 -1.91
CA TRP A 122 -3.44 10.32 -1.63
C TRP A 122 -2.63 10.17 -2.91
N LEU A 123 -3.03 9.26 -3.78
CA LEU A 123 -2.35 9.05 -5.07
C LEU A 123 -2.46 10.26 -5.98
N CYS A 124 -3.63 10.89 -6.01
CA CYS A 124 -3.81 12.10 -6.81
C CYS A 124 -2.83 13.20 -6.38
N LEU A 125 -2.68 13.40 -5.08
CA LEU A 125 -1.74 14.40 -4.57
C LEU A 125 -0.30 14.01 -4.86
N TYR A 126 0.03 12.75 -4.66
CA TYR A 126 1.40 12.29 -4.88
C TYR A 126 1.82 12.41 -6.35
N PHE A 127 0.97 11.98 -7.26
CA PHE A 127 1.28 11.97 -8.68
C PHE A 127 0.90 13.25 -9.42
N GLY A 128 0.32 14.22 -8.73
CA GLY A 128 -0.08 15.47 -9.37
C GLY A 128 -1.29 15.31 -10.30
N LEU A 129 -2.22 14.42 -9.95
CA LEU A 129 -3.43 14.18 -10.72
C LEU A 129 -4.56 15.07 -10.23
N ALA A 130 -5.58 15.25 -11.09
CA ALA A 130 -6.73 16.05 -10.71
C ALA A 130 -7.50 15.39 -9.57
N LEU A 131 -7.89 16.19 -8.57
CA LEU A 131 -8.79 15.77 -7.49
C LEU A 131 -10.21 16.08 -7.93
N ASP A 132 -11.02 15.04 -8.08
CA ASP A 132 -12.42 15.22 -8.49
C ASP A 132 -13.37 15.10 -7.31
#